data_794dfdbc8b2d0271bc4bb5e2490c593a
#
_entry.id   794dfdbc8b2d0271bc4bb5e2490c593a
#
_cell.length_a   1.000
_cell.length_b   1.000
_cell.length_c   1.000
_cell.angle_alpha   90.00
_cell.angle_beta   90.00
_cell.angle_gamma   90.00
#
_symmetry.space_group_name_H-M   'P 1'
#
loop_
_entity.id
_entity.type
_entity.pdbx_description
1 polymer ?
#
loop_
_entity_poly.entity_id
_entity_poly.type
_entity_poly.pdbx_seq_one_letter_code
_entity_poly.pdbx_strand_id
1 'polypeptide(L)'
;PYFIRGAGGDAPLDQLAAAGANSIRTWGGDDIDALLDEAHALGLSVTVGIWLGHERHGFDYADEAQVHKQIEYAREIVLKYKDHPAVLLWGIGNEMEGFESGDNPAIWKAVNDIAAMVKQTDPAHPTMTVTAEIGGERIKYIHQRCPAIDIHGINSYGGAVSLADRYRQAGASKPYVLTEFGPPGSWESATTEWGAPFELTSTETAAAYRRPYEHAVANVSGLAIGSYVYTRGYKMEATATWFGMFLPDGARLGAVDVMTEVWSGRPPEKLVPTLQPLLVAGEAQVAPGAFVRVSASITNPEQTPLRVRWVLRRESGDYNTGGDYRPMSPEIEGVVLDGNVRGASIRMPEEPGPYRLYLYAYNAADRAATANVPLLVKGEVRMHMPFTVYEDGFEGMPWVPSGWMGAHEFLTVDGKSTDNPHEGKHCIKMRYTGMGGWVGVAWQDPANNWGEQDGGYNLSGATHLELWARGKYASERISIGVGLLGEETTYPDSGKAKLEGIVLNNEWQRYRIPLRDIDLSSIKTGFVVTISGRQTSVTVYLDSIRFVRIES
;
A
#
# COMPACT_ATOMS: atom_id res chain seq x y z
N PRO A 1 -4.45 27.89 24.81
CA PRO A 1 -4.88 26.78 23.94
C PRO A 1 -3.74 26.39 23.01
N TYR A 2 -3.47 25.10 22.89
CA TYR A 2 -2.48 24.56 21.96
C TYR A 2 -3.16 24.32 20.62
N PHE A 3 -2.59 24.84 19.54
CA PHE A 3 -3.09 24.64 18.17
C PHE A 3 -2.06 23.84 17.39
N ILE A 4 -2.44 22.66 16.90
CA ILE A 4 -1.53 21.72 16.26
C ILE A 4 -1.17 22.19 14.84
N ARG A 5 0.11 22.35 14.60
CA ARG A 5 0.74 22.58 13.28
C ARG A 5 1.75 21.47 13.08
N GLY A 6 1.34 20.40 12.43
CA GLY A 6 2.16 19.20 12.41
C GLY A 6 2.20 18.47 11.07
N ALA A 7 2.98 17.40 11.06
CA ALA A 7 3.04 16.44 9.95
C ALA A 7 3.26 15.02 10.49
N GLY A 8 2.70 14.03 9.78
CA GLY A 8 3.00 12.62 10.02
C GLY A 8 4.06 12.10 9.07
N GLY A 9 4.71 10.96 9.38
CA GLY A 9 5.69 10.29 8.54
C GLY A 9 7.14 10.45 8.98
N ASP A 10 8.08 10.04 8.12
CA ASP A 10 9.51 9.95 8.40
C ASP A 10 10.33 10.95 7.57
N ALA A 11 10.88 11.96 8.24
CA ALA A 11 11.84 12.90 7.66
C ALA A 11 12.58 13.62 8.80
N PRO A 12 13.65 14.35 8.55
CA PRO A 12 14.37 15.10 9.57
C PRO A 12 13.46 16.07 10.32
N LEU A 13 13.43 15.98 11.68
CA LEU A 13 12.55 16.78 12.53
C LEU A 13 13.00 18.23 12.63
N ASP A 14 14.29 18.50 12.53
CA ASP A 14 14.89 19.84 12.54
C ASP A 14 14.35 20.72 11.41
N GLN A 15 14.22 20.18 10.21
CA GLN A 15 13.64 20.88 9.05
C GLN A 15 12.15 21.17 9.26
N LEU A 16 11.42 20.25 9.89
CA LEU A 16 10.00 20.44 10.20
C LEU A 16 9.81 21.53 11.27
N ALA A 17 10.62 21.51 12.33
CA ALA A 17 10.62 22.54 13.36
C ALA A 17 10.98 23.92 12.77
N ALA A 18 12.00 23.98 11.88
CA ALA A 18 12.38 25.19 11.18
C ALA A 18 11.27 25.74 10.26
N ALA A 19 10.41 24.87 9.73
CA ALA A 19 9.24 25.28 8.97
C ALA A 19 8.09 25.86 9.83
N GLY A 20 8.23 25.85 11.15
CA GLY A 20 7.23 26.41 12.09
C GLY A 20 6.19 25.41 12.58
N ALA A 21 6.41 24.11 12.36
CA ALA A 21 5.64 23.06 13.01
C ALA A 21 5.90 23.04 14.53
N ASN A 22 4.93 22.53 15.29
CA ASN A 22 5.02 22.34 16.73
C ASN A 22 4.65 20.91 17.17
N SER A 23 4.30 20.04 16.23
CA SER A 23 3.87 18.67 16.52
C SER A 23 4.18 17.70 15.40
N ILE A 24 4.34 16.43 15.75
CA ILE A 24 4.36 15.30 14.81
C ILE A 24 3.30 14.27 15.21
N ARG A 25 2.96 13.38 14.25
CA ARG A 25 2.07 12.25 14.47
C ARG A 25 2.73 10.96 14.05
N THR A 26 2.59 9.92 14.88
CA THR A 26 2.89 8.54 14.52
C THR A 26 1.59 7.75 14.31
N TRP A 27 1.64 6.62 13.58
CA TRP A 27 0.52 5.69 13.45
C TRP A 27 0.59 4.54 14.45
N GLY A 28 1.81 4.21 14.91
CA GLY A 28 2.09 3.23 15.95
C GLY A 28 2.99 3.82 17.05
N GLY A 29 3.08 3.12 18.18
CA GLY A 29 3.88 3.50 19.35
C GLY A 29 5.04 2.54 19.62
N ASP A 30 5.35 1.62 18.69
CA ASP A 30 6.47 0.69 18.86
C ASP A 30 7.80 1.40 18.64
N ASP A 31 8.74 1.20 19.55
CA ASP A 31 10.15 1.66 19.47
C ASP A 31 10.36 3.15 19.12
N ILE A 32 9.48 4.03 19.63
CA ILE A 32 9.53 5.47 19.36
C ILE A 32 10.34 6.28 20.40
N ASP A 33 11.09 5.65 21.28
CA ASP A 33 11.87 6.31 22.34
C ASP A 33 12.77 7.42 21.77
N ALA A 34 13.61 7.09 20.80
CA ALA A 34 14.52 8.06 20.17
C ALA A 34 13.77 9.19 19.43
N LEU A 35 12.63 8.89 18.82
CA LEU A 35 11.79 9.88 18.14
C LEU A 35 11.18 10.87 19.14
N LEU A 36 10.72 10.39 20.31
CA LEU A 36 10.17 11.24 21.38
C LEU A 36 11.25 12.16 21.95
N ASP A 37 12.45 11.63 22.23
CA ASP A 37 13.59 12.41 22.72
C ASP A 37 14.00 13.51 21.72
N GLU A 38 14.13 13.18 20.43
CA GLU A 38 14.46 14.13 19.37
C GLU A 38 13.37 15.19 19.21
N ALA A 39 12.09 14.79 19.20
CA ALA A 39 10.97 15.71 19.12
C ALA A 39 10.98 16.69 20.31
N HIS A 40 11.18 16.19 21.52
CA HIS A 40 11.28 17.02 22.73
C HIS A 40 12.44 18.03 22.66
N ALA A 41 13.62 17.57 22.23
CA ALA A 41 14.79 18.43 22.08
C ALA A 41 14.57 19.57 21.08
N LEU A 42 13.73 19.38 20.07
CA LEU A 42 13.36 20.36 19.06
C LEU A 42 12.10 21.18 19.42
N GLY A 43 11.51 20.96 20.59
CA GLY A 43 10.30 21.64 21.05
C GLY A 43 9.04 21.20 20.31
N LEU A 44 9.05 20.01 19.73
CA LEU A 44 7.91 19.40 19.08
C LEU A 44 7.15 18.48 20.05
N SER A 45 5.83 18.52 20.02
CA SER A 45 5.00 17.52 20.69
C SER A 45 4.69 16.34 19.74
N VAL A 46 4.24 15.22 20.31
CA VAL A 46 3.94 14.00 19.55
C VAL A 46 2.52 13.53 19.83
N THR A 47 1.71 13.40 18.79
CA THR A 47 0.51 12.56 18.84
C THR A 47 0.98 11.12 18.65
N VAL A 48 0.97 10.34 19.73
CA VAL A 48 1.39 8.95 19.70
C VAL A 48 0.26 8.07 19.22
N GLY A 49 0.46 7.43 18.08
CA GLY A 49 -0.48 6.46 17.54
C GLY A 49 -0.43 5.13 18.28
N ILE A 50 -1.60 4.53 18.46
CA ILE A 50 -1.77 3.15 18.89
C ILE A 50 -2.39 2.41 17.72
N TRP A 51 -1.58 1.59 17.02
CA TRP A 51 -2.07 0.86 15.87
C TRP A 51 -3.07 -0.20 16.28
N LEU A 52 -4.24 -0.23 15.63
CA LEU A 52 -5.26 -1.25 15.84
C LEU A 52 -5.41 -2.12 14.58
N GLY A 53 -5.83 -3.36 14.77
CA GLY A 53 -5.99 -4.33 13.68
C GLY A 53 -7.10 -3.92 12.71
N HIS A 54 -6.85 -4.12 11.41
CA HIS A 54 -7.82 -3.91 10.35
C HIS A 54 -8.45 -5.24 9.92
N GLU A 55 -9.78 -5.26 9.73
CA GLU A 55 -10.49 -6.47 9.26
C GLU A 55 -9.97 -6.93 7.89
N ARG A 56 -9.61 -6.01 7.01
CA ARG A 56 -8.99 -6.31 5.71
C ARG A 56 -7.64 -7.04 5.82
N HIS A 57 -6.99 -6.97 6.99
CA HIS A 57 -5.74 -7.69 7.29
C HIS A 57 -5.97 -8.92 8.18
N GLY A 58 -7.22 -9.36 8.32
CA GLY A 58 -7.59 -10.58 9.04
C GLY A 58 -7.82 -10.40 10.54
N PHE A 59 -7.94 -9.16 11.05
CA PHE A 59 -8.37 -8.94 12.43
C PHE A 59 -9.88 -9.10 12.55
N ASP A 60 -10.32 -9.88 13.54
CA ASP A 60 -11.75 -10.12 13.80
C ASP A 60 -12.19 -9.42 15.09
N TYR A 61 -12.98 -8.38 14.96
CA TYR A 61 -13.54 -7.64 16.11
C TYR A 61 -14.65 -8.40 16.85
N ALA A 62 -15.13 -9.54 16.34
CA ALA A 62 -16.00 -10.45 17.07
C ALA A 62 -15.20 -11.46 17.94
N ASP A 63 -13.90 -11.63 17.70
CA ASP A 63 -13.02 -12.45 18.51
C ASP A 63 -12.56 -11.70 19.78
N GLU A 64 -13.18 -12.02 20.91
CA GLU A 64 -12.87 -11.39 22.20
C GLU A 64 -11.40 -11.56 22.61
N ALA A 65 -10.73 -12.64 22.22
CA ALA A 65 -9.32 -12.87 22.57
C ALA A 65 -8.39 -11.94 21.78
N GLN A 66 -8.66 -11.73 20.48
CA GLN A 66 -7.93 -10.76 19.67
C GLN A 66 -8.14 -9.33 20.19
N VAL A 67 -9.39 -8.94 20.48
CA VAL A 67 -9.72 -7.63 21.03
C VAL A 67 -9.04 -7.40 22.38
N HIS A 68 -9.07 -8.40 23.29
CA HIS A 68 -8.39 -8.30 24.59
C HIS A 68 -6.88 -8.12 24.44
N LYS A 69 -6.22 -8.90 23.58
CA LYS A 69 -4.79 -8.76 23.29
C LYS A 69 -4.45 -7.37 22.76
N GLN A 70 -5.29 -6.81 21.92
CA GLN A 70 -5.11 -5.44 21.40
C GLN A 70 -5.25 -4.37 22.48
N ILE A 71 -6.16 -4.55 23.46
CA ILE A 71 -6.29 -3.65 24.63
C ILE A 71 -5.03 -3.69 25.49
N GLU A 72 -4.47 -4.87 25.75
CA GLU A 72 -3.23 -4.99 26.53
C GLU A 72 -2.03 -4.39 25.80
N TYR A 73 -1.91 -4.60 24.48
CA TYR A 73 -0.89 -3.91 23.67
C TYR A 73 -1.02 -2.38 23.77
N ALA A 74 -2.23 -1.85 23.67
CA ALA A 74 -2.46 -0.41 23.83
C ALA A 74 -2.06 0.07 25.24
N ARG A 75 -2.35 -0.72 26.26
CA ARG A 75 -1.96 -0.43 27.65
C ARG A 75 -0.44 -0.36 27.83
N GLU A 76 0.29 -1.29 27.23
CA GLU A 76 1.76 -1.32 27.30
C GLU A 76 2.36 -0.06 26.69
N ILE A 77 1.89 0.38 25.51
CA ILE A 77 2.32 1.63 24.87
C ILE A 77 2.06 2.84 25.78
N VAL A 78 0.87 2.95 26.34
CA VAL A 78 0.50 4.08 27.21
C VAL A 78 1.35 4.09 28.47
N LEU A 79 1.51 2.96 29.16
CA LEU A 79 2.35 2.86 30.38
C LEU A 79 3.80 3.21 30.10
N LYS A 80 4.31 2.86 28.92
CA LYS A 80 5.70 3.13 28.54
C LYS A 80 5.94 4.63 28.33
N TYR A 81 5.02 5.35 27.70
CA TYR A 81 5.29 6.71 27.22
C TYR A 81 4.50 7.84 27.90
N LYS A 82 3.49 7.57 28.74
CA LYS A 82 2.62 8.59 29.34
C LYS A 82 3.33 9.71 30.10
N ASP A 83 4.51 9.43 30.66
CA ASP A 83 5.28 10.40 31.42
C ASP A 83 6.33 11.13 30.56
N HIS A 84 6.40 10.85 29.25
CA HIS A 84 7.38 11.50 28.39
C HIS A 84 6.89 12.92 27.99
N PRO A 85 7.72 13.97 28.16
CA PRO A 85 7.30 15.38 28.00
C PRO A 85 6.88 15.76 26.57
N ALA A 86 7.24 14.98 25.55
CA ALA A 86 6.82 15.21 24.17
C ALA A 86 5.40 14.70 23.88
N VAL A 87 4.85 13.79 24.69
CA VAL A 87 3.51 13.24 24.43
C VAL A 87 2.47 14.34 24.55
N LEU A 88 1.64 14.49 23.52
CA LEU A 88 0.55 15.47 23.45
C LEU A 88 -0.82 14.82 23.65
N LEU A 89 -1.08 13.75 22.94
CA LEU A 89 -2.34 13.01 22.98
C LEU A 89 -2.14 11.59 22.39
N TRP A 90 -3.12 10.72 22.63
CA TRP A 90 -3.16 9.34 22.15
C TRP A 90 -4.06 9.20 20.94
N GLY A 91 -3.49 8.76 19.81
CA GLY A 91 -4.22 8.44 18.57
C GLY A 91 -4.61 6.96 18.52
N ILE A 92 -5.84 6.63 18.87
CA ILE A 92 -6.35 5.26 19.00
C ILE A 92 -6.87 4.78 17.66
N GLY A 93 -6.09 3.96 16.98
CA GLY A 93 -6.35 3.45 15.64
C GLY A 93 -6.25 4.49 14.53
N ASN A 94 -6.22 4.01 13.30
CA ASN A 94 -6.25 4.80 12.09
C ASN A 94 -7.08 4.06 11.03
N GLU A 95 -8.21 4.64 10.62
CA GLU A 95 -9.05 4.10 9.54
C GLU A 95 -9.45 2.63 9.70
N MET A 96 -9.77 2.19 10.94
CA MET A 96 -10.11 0.79 11.23
C MET A 96 -11.37 0.33 10.50
N GLU A 97 -12.27 1.26 10.17
CA GLU A 97 -13.47 0.99 9.38
C GLU A 97 -13.16 0.75 7.90
N GLY A 98 -11.92 0.95 7.47
CA GLY A 98 -11.49 0.79 6.10
C GLY A 98 -12.23 1.73 5.14
N PHE A 99 -12.61 1.23 3.98
CA PHE A 99 -13.34 1.97 2.94
C PHE A 99 -14.87 1.84 3.08
N GLU A 100 -15.33 1.09 4.06
CA GLU A 100 -16.74 0.82 4.33
C GLU A 100 -17.49 2.04 4.89
N SER A 101 -18.78 1.87 5.17
CA SER A 101 -19.64 2.92 5.70
C SER A 101 -19.32 3.36 7.14
N GLY A 102 -18.46 2.62 7.84
CA GLY A 102 -18.16 2.84 9.24
C GLY A 102 -19.29 2.42 10.18
N ASP A 103 -20.12 1.46 9.79
CA ASP A 103 -21.29 1.01 10.53
C ASP A 103 -21.08 -0.26 11.38
N ASN A 104 -19.85 -0.81 11.43
CA ASN A 104 -19.53 -1.95 12.30
C ASN A 104 -19.43 -1.52 13.78
N PRO A 105 -20.43 -1.86 14.64
CA PRO A 105 -20.42 -1.43 16.04
C PRO A 105 -19.33 -2.08 16.88
N ALA A 106 -18.78 -3.23 16.47
CA ALA A 106 -17.74 -3.93 17.21
C ALA A 106 -16.41 -3.15 17.17
N ILE A 107 -16.07 -2.55 16.03
CA ILE A 107 -14.91 -1.66 15.89
C ILE A 107 -15.01 -0.50 16.88
N TRP A 108 -16.14 0.22 16.85
CA TRP A 108 -16.33 1.40 17.72
C TRP A 108 -16.39 1.06 19.19
N LYS A 109 -16.90 -0.13 19.55
CA LYS A 109 -16.82 -0.64 20.92
C LYS A 109 -15.37 -0.83 21.34
N ALA A 110 -14.56 -1.50 20.54
CA ALA A 110 -13.14 -1.73 20.85
C ALA A 110 -12.36 -0.42 20.96
N VAL A 111 -12.59 0.54 20.06
CA VAL A 111 -12.00 1.89 20.13
C VAL A 111 -12.36 2.57 21.43
N ASN A 112 -13.64 2.54 21.84
CA ASN A 112 -14.07 3.17 23.09
C ASN A 112 -13.50 2.48 24.33
N ASP A 113 -13.44 1.15 24.34
CA ASP A 113 -12.89 0.39 25.47
C ASP A 113 -11.39 0.70 25.67
N ILE A 114 -10.62 0.82 24.56
CA ILE A 114 -9.22 1.26 24.62
C ILE A 114 -9.12 2.70 25.10
N ALA A 115 -9.95 3.62 24.59
CA ALA A 115 -9.96 5.01 25.04
C ALA A 115 -10.29 5.14 26.54
N ALA A 116 -11.24 4.35 27.04
CA ALA A 116 -11.57 4.30 28.45
C ALA A 116 -10.42 3.76 29.31
N MET A 117 -9.70 2.74 28.83
CA MET A 117 -8.50 2.21 29.45
C MET A 117 -7.38 3.27 29.48
N VAL A 118 -7.18 3.99 28.37
CA VAL A 118 -6.19 5.08 28.29
C VAL A 118 -6.50 6.14 29.33
N LYS A 119 -7.74 6.62 29.44
CA LYS A 119 -8.14 7.64 30.43
C LYS A 119 -7.97 7.20 31.88
N GLN A 120 -8.06 5.90 32.17
CA GLN A 120 -7.77 5.35 33.50
C GLN A 120 -6.27 5.30 33.78
N THR A 121 -5.45 5.00 32.76
CA THR A 121 -4.00 4.81 32.86
C THR A 121 -3.25 6.15 32.80
N ASP A 122 -3.76 7.06 31.98
CA ASP A 122 -3.21 8.40 31.74
C ASP A 122 -4.34 9.43 31.61
N PRO A 123 -4.83 10.00 32.71
CA PRO A 123 -5.86 11.03 32.69
C PRO A 123 -5.36 12.40 32.21
N ALA A 124 -4.07 12.58 32.01
CA ALA A 124 -3.48 13.88 31.66
C ALA A 124 -3.56 14.18 30.15
N HIS A 125 -3.50 13.16 29.32
CA HIS A 125 -3.50 13.33 27.87
C HIS A 125 -4.84 12.95 27.23
N PRO A 126 -5.34 13.77 26.27
CA PRO A 126 -6.59 13.47 25.58
C PRO A 126 -6.46 12.29 24.62
N THR A 127 -7.62 11.71 24.29
CA THR A 127 -7.76 10.59 23.36
C THR A 127 -8.36 11.06 22.04
N MET A 128 -7.85 10.53 20.93
CA MET A 128 -8.32 10.77 19.58
C MET A 128 -8.49 9.42 18.87
N THR A 129 -9.51 9.27 18.02
CA THR A 129 -9.56 8.21 17.02
C THR A 129 -9.63 8.82 15.63
N VAL A 130 -9.12 8.11 14.62
CA VAL A 130 -8.95 8.64 13.28
C VAL A 130 -9.78 7.85 12.27
N THR A 131 -10.60 8.55 11.48
CA THR A 131 -11.42 7.97 10.41
C THR A 131 -10.95 8.35 9.01
N ALA A 132 -11.21 7.46 8.04
CA ALA A 132 -11.12 7.75 6.63
C ALA A 132 -12.32 8.60 6.20
N GLU A 133 -12.16 9.93 6.14
CA GLU A 133 -13.26 10.86 5.87
C GLU A 133 -14.36 10.86 6.97
N ILE A 134 -15.50 11.47 6.70
CA ILE A 134 -16.63 11.61 7.63
C ILE A 134 -17.94 11.03 7.09
N GLY A 135 -17.88 10.36 5.94
CA GLY A 135 -19.07 9.77 5.32
C GLY A 135 -19.67 8.59 6.09
N GLY A 136 -20.84 8.13 5.66
CA GLY A 136 -21.53 7.00 6.28
C GLY A 136 -21.94 7.26 7.73
N GLU A 137 -21.78 6.28 8.59
CA GLU A 137 -22.18 6.31 9.99
C GLU A 137 -21.08 6.78 10.96
N ARG A 138 -19.88 7.15 10.47
CA ARG A 138 -18.67 7.46 11.27
C ARG A 138 -18.93 8.49 12.37
N ILE A 139 -19.47 9.66 12.00
CA ILE A 139 -19.78 10.73 12.98
C ILE A 139 -20.77 10.24 14.04
N LYS A 140 -21.84 9.60 13.60
CA LYS A 140 -22.88 9.07 14.49
C LYS A 140 -22.31 8.08 15.50
N TYR A 141 -21.51 7.11 15.06
CA TYR A 141 -20.95 6.10 15.95
C TYR A 141 -19.91 6.70 16.90
N ILE A 142 -19.02 7.58 16.44
CA ILE A 142 -18.06 8.26 17.32
C ILE A 142 -18.78 9.04 18.42
N HIS A 143 -19.84 9.78 18.08
CA HIS A 143 -20.57 10.56 19.07
C HIS A 143 -21.42 9.74 20.03
N GLN A 144 -22.01 8.64 19.55
CA GLN A 144 -22.93 7.82 20.35
C GLN A 144 -22.25 6.67 21.08
N ARG A 145 -21.20 6.08 20.49
CA ARG A 145 -20.56 4.86 20.98
C ARG A 145 -19.16 5.04 21.54
N CYS A 146 -18.52 6.19 21.26
CA CYS A 146 -17.18 6.47 21.74
C CYS A 146 -17.13 7.69 22.69
N PRO A 147 -17.85 7.66 23.84
CA PRO A 147 -17.85 8.77 24.79
C PRO A 147 -16.45 9.01 25.41
N ALA A 148 -15.57 8.00 25.44
CA ALA A 148 -14.22 8.13 25.96
C ALA A 148 -13.25 8.80 24.95
N ILE A 149 -13.64 9.00 23.71
CA ILE A 149 -12.87 9.75 22.72
C ILE A 149 -13.14 11.25 22.88
N ASP A 150 -12.10 12.04 23.06
CA ASP A 150 -12.19 13.50 23.22
C ASP A 150 -12.17 14.23 21.88
N ILE A 151 -11.37 13.77 20.93
CA ILE A 151 -11.05 14.44 19.66
C ILE A 151 -11.34 13.48 18.50
N HIS A 152 -11.97 14.00 17.45
CA HIS A 152 -12.13 13.26 16.20
C HIS A 152 -10.98 13.59 15.24
N GLY A 153 -10.09 12.65 14.99
CA GLY A 153 -9.09 12.72 13.91
C GLY A 153 -9.74 12.37 12.57
N ILE A 154 -9.46 13.14 11.54
CA ILE A 154 -10.08 12.95 10.22
C ILE A 154 -8.99 12.99 9.16
N ASN A 155 -8.85 11.92 8.40
CA ASN A 155 -8.05 11.89 7.19
C ASN A 155 -8.95 12.32 6.03
N SER A 156 -8.58 13.40 5.34
CA SER A 156 -9.38 13.92 4.21
C SER A 156 -8.48 14.61 3.21
N TYR A 157 -8.59 14.23 1.95
CA TYR A 157 -7.77 14.72 0.85
C TYR A 157 -8.56 15.65 -0.08
N GLY A 158 -9.14 15.18 -1.19
CA GLY A 158 -9.93 16.01 -2.09
C GLY A 158 -11.18 16.62 -1.42
N GLY A 159 -11.76 15.92 -0.45
CA GLY A 159 -12.91 16.39 0.35
C GLY A 159 -12.58 17.44 1.42
N ALA A 160 -11.30 17.63 1.76
CA ALA A 160 -10.88 18.42 2.92
C ALA A 160 -11.34 19.88 2.89
N VAL A 161 -11.43 20.51 1.72
CA VAL A 161 -11.86 21.92 1.59
C VAL A 161 -13.28 22.15 2.12
N SER A 162 -14.18 21.17 2.00
CA SER A 162 -15.56 21.25 2.48
C SER A 162 -15.77 20.59 3.86
N LEU A 163 -14.73 20.07 4.47
CA LEU A 163 -14.79 19.24 5.66
C LEU A 163 -15.52 19.94 6.82
N ALA A 164 -15.15 21.17 7.13
CA ALA A 164 -15.73 21.90 8.26
C ALA A 164 -17.24 22.09 8.16
N ASP A 165 -17.74 22.37 6.96
CA ASP A 165 -19.17 22.56 6.73
C ASP A 165 -19.92 21.22 6.77
N ARG A 166 -19.37 20.18 6.13
CA ARG A 166 -19.92 18.82 6.18
C ARG A 166 -19.97 18.28 7.62
N TYR A 167 -18.92 18.53 8.40
CA TYR A 167 -18.84 18.12 9.80
C TYR A 167 -19.94 18.77 10.66
N ARG A 168 -20.16 20.09 10.49
CA ARG A 168 -21.27 20.81 11.16
C ARG A 168 -22.64 20.30 10.71
N GLN A 169 -22.82 20.11 9.41
CA GLN A 169 -24.11 19.63 8.84
C GLN A 169 -24.45 18.22 9.33
N ALA A 170 -23.46 17.38 9.58
CA ALA A 170 -23.63 16.04 10.16
C ALA A 170 -23.95 16.08 11.69
N GLY A 171 -24.03 17.26 12.30
CA GLY A 171 -24.35 17.44 13.74
C GLY A 171 -23.17 17.09 14.66
N ALA A 172 -21.96 17.06 14.15
CA ALA A 172 -20.78 16.80 14.94
C ALA A 172 -20.46 17.94 15.91
N SER A 173 -20.05 17.59 17.13
CA SER A 173 -19.77 18.55 18.22
C SER A 173 -18.43 18.36 18.91
N LYS A 174 -17.76 17.22 18.71
CA LYS A 174 -16.39 17.01 19.20
C LYS A 174 -15.43 17.92 18.44
N PRO A 175 -14.36 18.45 19.08
CA PRO A 175 -13.29 19.10 18.33
C PRO A 175 -12.63 18.08 17.40
N TYR A 176 -12.14 18.56 16.25
CA TYR A 176 -11.41 17.70 15.32
C TYR A 176 -9.99 18.17 15.03
N VAL A 177 -9.17 17.22 14.66
CA VAL A 177 -7.86 17.43 14.01
C VAL A 177 -7.94 16.87 12.60
N LEU A 178 -7.54 17.65 11.59
CA LEU A 178 -7.33 17.14 10.24
C LEU A 178 -6.02 16.34 10.26
N THR A 179 -6.13 15.00 10.43
CA THR A 179 -5.00 14.13 10.77
C THR A 179 -4.17 13.68 9.58
N GLU A 180 -4.75 13.74 8.39
CA GLU A 180 -4.06 13.60 7.11
C GLU A 180 -4.72 14.50 6.07
N PHE A 181 -3.90 15.26 5.35
CA PHE A 181 -4.33 16.04 4.19
C PHE A 181 -3.15 16.34 3.28
N GLY A 182 -3.45 16.60 2.02
CA GLY A 182 -2.46 16.90 0.99
C GLY A 182 -3.11 17.01 -0.37
N PRO A 183 -2.43 16.61 -1.45
CA PRO A 183 -3.04 16.51 -2.77
C PRO A 183 -4.18 15.48 -2.75
N PRO A 184 -5.13 15.54 -3.71
CA PRO A 184 -6.11 14.49 -3.91
C PRO A 184 -5.43 13.12 -4.01
N GLY A 185 -6.06 12.08 -3.47
CA GLY A 185 -5.59 10.72 -3.60
C GLY A 185 -5.62 10.24 -5.06
N SER A 186 -4.88 9.18 -5.38
CA SER A 186 -4.88 8.58 -6.73
C SER A 186 -6.28 8.12 -7.15
N TRP A 187 -7.09 7.71 -6.19
CA TRP A 187 -8.49 7.31 -6.35
C TRP A 187 -9.45 8.48 -6.63
N GLU A 188 -9.02 9.73 -6.42
CA GLU A 188 -9.79 10.96 -6.68
C GLU A 188 -9.34 11.65 -7.98
N SER A 189 -8.29 11.16 -8.62
CA SER A 189 -7.67 11.78 -9.79
C SER A 189 -8.22 11.22 -11.10
N ALA A 190 -8.23 12.05 -12.15
CA ALA A 190 -8.50 11.57 -13.49
C ALA A 190 -7.43 10.54 -13.92
N THR A 191 -7.83 9.57 -14.72
CA THR A 191 -6.96 8.51 -15.22
C THR A 191 -6.82 8.55 -16.73
N THR A 192 -5.75 7.93 -17.23
CA THR A 192 -5.59 7.61 -18.64
C THR A 192 -6.55 6.51 -19.06
N GLU A 193 -6.64 6.23 -20.37
CA GLU A 193 -7.44 5.12 -20.91
C GLU A 193 -7.00 3.73 -20.39
N TRP A 194 -5.75 3.58 -19.93
CA TRP A 194 -5.21 2.35 -19.32
C TRP A 194 -5.17 2.41 -17.78
N GLY A 195 -5.94 3.31 -17.17
CA GLY A 195 -6.14 3.39 -15.73
C GLY A 195 -5.03 4.12 -14.93
N ALA A 196 -3.94 4.56 -15.54
CA ALA A 196 -2.89 5.27 -14.82
C ALA A 196 -3.36 6.66 -14.36
N PRO A 197 -3.29 7.01 -13.07
CA PRO A 197 -3.75 8.30 -12.58
C PRO A 197 -2.81 9.44 -13.00
N PHE A 198 -3.39 10.60 -13.32
CA PHE A 198 -2.62 11.82 -13.52
C PHE A 198 -2.23 12.43 -12.18
N GLU A 199 -0.95 12.57 -11.95
CA GLU A 199 -0.39 13.18 -10.75
C GLU A 199 -0.13 14.68 -10.97
N LEU A 200 -0.42 15.47 -9.94
CA LEU A 200 -0.08 16.87 -9.90
C LEU A 200 1.45 17.05 -9.86
N THR A 201 1.97 18.11 -10.46
CA THR A 201 3.37 18.54 -10.23
C THR A 201 3.56 18.89 -8.76
N SER A 202 4.79 18.82 -8.24
CA SER A 202 5.04 19.25 -6.85
C SER A 202 4.66 20.72 -6.58
N THR A 203 4.57 21.55 -7.61
CA THR A 203 4.09 22.92 -7.55
C THR A 203 2.58 23.00 -7.32
N GLU A 204 1.81 22.19 -8.07
CA GLU A 204 0.36 22.10 -7.90
C GLU A 204 0.01 21.41 -6.57
N THR A 205 0.78 20.37 -6.20
CA THR A 205 0.70 19.69 -4.90
C THR A 205 0.91 20.67 -3.74
N ALA A 206 1.86 21.59 -3.83
CA ALA A 206 2.07 22.62 -2.82
C ALA A 206 0.81 23.49 -2.60
N ALA A 207 0.14 23.89 -3.68
CA ALA A 207 -1.13 24.60 -3.59
C ALA A 207 -2.26 23.73 -2.98
N ALA A 208 -2.24 22.43 -3.25
CA ALA A 208 -3.19 21.47 -2.68
C ALA A 208 -3.01 21.26 -1.17
N TYR A 209 -1.87 21.58 -0.58
CA TYR A 209 -1.72 21.64 0.89
C TYR A 209 -2.29 22.93 1.49
N ARG A 210 -2.11 24.08 0.83
CA ARG A 210 -2.56 25.37 1.33
C ARG A 210 -4.07 25.43 1.51
N ARG A 211 -4.81 25.09 0.47
CA ARG A 211 -6.25 25.27 0.41
C ARG A 211 -7.02 24.48 1.48
N PRO A 212 -6.79 23.16 1.70
CA PRO A 212 -7.38 22.43 2.80
C PRO A 212 -7.05 23.02 4.17
N TYR A 213 -5.78 23.39 4.40
CA TYR A 213 -5.37 24.01 5.66
C TYR A 213 -6.15 25.29 5.95
N GLU A 214 -6.27 26.20 4.99
CA GLU A 214 -7.01 27.46 5.17
C GLU A 214 -8.51 27.23 5.44
N HIS A 215 -9.16 26.32 4.68
CA HIS A 215 -10.59 26.12 4.74
C HIS A 215 -11.07 25.20 5.86
N ALA A 216 -10.33 24.17 6.16
CA ALA A 216 -10.72 23.17 7.16
C ALA A 216 -10.05 23.34 8.52
N VAL A 217 -9.02 24.20 8.63
CA VAL A 217 -8.22 24.31 9.86
C VAL A 217 -8.11 25.77 10.31
N ALA A 218 -7.38 26.61 9.57
CA ALA A 218 -7.00 27.96 10.02
C ALA A 218 -8.21 28.90 10.19
N ASN A 219 -9.19 28.83 9.31
CA ASN A 219 -10.38 29.70 9.31
C ASN A 219 -11.58 29.08 10.04
N VAL A 220 -11.39 27.97 10.76
CA VAL A 220 -12.45 27.26 11.47
C VAL A 220 -12.34 27.49 12.97
N SER A 221 -13.20 28.37 13.51
CA SER A 221 -13.24 28.60 14.95
C SER A 221 -14.10 27.58 15.69
N GLY A 222 -13.63 27.16 16.86
CA GLY A 222 -14.41 26.37 17.83
C GLY A 222 -14.46 24.85 17.57
N LEU A 223 -14.08 24.38 16.39
CA LEU A 223 -14.09 22.95 16.06
C LEU A 223 -12.71 22.43 15.69
N ALA A 224 -12.01 23.05 14.73
CA ALA A 224 -10.67 22.63 14.36
C ALA A 224 -9.65 23.07 15.41
N ILE A 225 -8.83 22.13 15.87
CA ILE A 225 -7.74 22.37 16.84
C ILE A 225 -6.36 22.14 16.24
N GLY A 226 -6.29 21.92 14.93
CA GLY A 226 -5.05 21.82 14.17
C GLY A 226 -5.06 20.75 13.11
N SER A 227 -3.86 20.44 12.61
CA SER A 227 -3.72 19.46 11.53
C SER A 227 -2.33 18.80 11.50
N TYR A 228 -2.27 17.65 10.80
CA TYR A 228 -1.05 16.95 10.41
C TYR A 228 -1.03 16.77 8.90
N VAL A 229 0.01 17.28 8.26
CA VAL A 229 0.27 17.09 6.83
C VAL A 229 0.61 15.63 6.53
N TYR A 230 0.06 15.07 5.47
CA TYR A 230 0.46 13.77 4.94
C TYR A 230 1.24 13.95 3.64
N THR A 231 2.53 13.59 3.59
CA THR A 231 3.37 13.05 4.65
C THR A 231 4.65 13.87 4.75
N ARG A 232 5.22 13.96 5.96
CA ARG A 232 6.47 14.67 6.22
C ARG A 232 7.63 14.16 5.37
N GLY A 233 7.74 12.84 5.20
CA GLY A 233 8.77 12.19 4.43
C GLY A 233 8.33 11.88 3.00
N TYR A 234 8.73 10.71 2.57
CA TYR A 234 8.43 10.10 1.29
C TYR A 234 7.56 8.86 1.47
N LYS A 235 6.61 8.67 0.58
CA LYS A 235 5.85 7.42 0.50
C LYS A 235 5.60 7.05 -0.95
N MET A 236 5.92 5.80 -1.32
CA MET A 236 5.43 5.20 -2.56
C MET A 236 3.93 4.90 -2.40
N GLU A 237 3.10 5.66 -3.11
CA GLU A 237 1.66 5.38 -3.25
C GLU A 237 1.41 4.88 -4.67
N ALA A 238 0.47 5.41 -5.43
CA ALA A 238 0.33 5.07 -6.85
C ALA A 238 1.59 5.33 -7.68
N THR A 239 2.36 6.34 -7.29
CA THR A 239 3.63 6.75 -7.92
C THR A 239 4.71 7.03 -6.90
N ALA A 240 5.93 7.25 -7.37
CA ALA A 240 7.09 7.58 -6.54
C ALA A 240 7.09 9.03 -5.99
N THR A 241 6.14 9.88 -6.38
CA THR A 241 6.11 11.30 -6.04
C THR A 241 4.71 11.80 -5.64
N TRP A 242 3.75 10.90 -5.45
CA TRP A 242 2.34 11.26 -5.17
C TRP A 242 2.20 12.04 -3.87
N PHE A 243 2.74 11.51 -2.78
CA PHE A 243 2.74 12.15 -1.47
C PHE A 243 4.18 12.39 -1.01
N GLY A 244 4.37 13.47 -0.26
CA GLY A 244 5.64 13.77 0.39
C GLY A 244 6.00 15.26 0.34
N MET A 245 6.50 15.72 1.49
CA MET A 245 7.09 17.06 1.60
C MET A 245 8.57 17.05 1.22
N PHE A 246 9.22 15.89 1.26
CA PHE A 246 10.63 15.67 0.95
C PHE A 246 10.80 14.49 -0.01
N LEU A 247 11.86 14.53 -0.79
CA LEU A 247 12.31 13.38 -1.58
C LEU A 247 13.12 12.41 -0.71
N PRO A 248 13.35 11.16 -1.17
CA PRO A 248 14.17 10.19 -0.43
C PRO A 248 15.60 10.66 -0.14
N ASP A 249 16.14 11.57 -0.93
CA ASP A 249 17.47 12.17 -0.71
C ASP A 249 17.47 13.36 0.26
N GLY A 250 16.33 13.66 0.89
CA GLY A 250 16.15 14.74 1.85
C GLY A 250 15.87 16.12 1.24
N ALA A 251 15.81 16.24 -0.08
CA ALA A 251 15.47 17.51 -0.71
C ALA A 251 14.00 17.87 -0.49
N ARG A 252 13.74 19.07 0.03
CA ARG A 252 12.39 19.54 0.27
C ARG A 252 11.70 19.96 -1.02
N LEU A 253 10.38 19.78 -1.05
CA LEU A 253 9.48 20.15 -2.13
C LEU A 253 8.67 21.41 -1.77
N GLY A 254 7.91 21.94 -2.74
CA GLY A 254 7.06 23.12 -2.58
C GLY A 254 6.06 23.05 -1.42
N ALA A 255 5.65 21.86 -1.01
CA ALA A 255 4.81 21.65 0.15
C ALA A 255 5.43 22.22 1.44
N VAL A 256 6.76 22.07 1.63
CA VAL A 256 7.47 22.65 2.79
C VAL A 256 7.44 24.17 2.73
N ASP A 257 7.68 24.77 1.56
CA ASP A 257 7.67 26.23 1.40
C ASP A 257 6.29 26.82 1.73
N VAL A 258 5.22 26.20 1.22
CA VAL A 258 3.84 26.61 1.49
C VAL A 258 3.49 26.42 2.98
N MET A 259 3.81 25.28 3.57
CA MET A 259 3.49 25.03 4.97
C MET A 259 4.31 25.93 5.91
N THR A 260 5.56 26.24 5.56
CA THR A 260 6.34 27.26 6.27
C THR A 260 5.62 28.59 6.30
N GLU A 261 5.12 29.05 5.15
CA GLU A 261 4.39 30.32 5.08
C GLU A 261 3.10 30.32 5.91
N VAL A 262 2.28 29.26 5.81
CA VAL A 262 0.99 29.22 6.53
C VAL A 262 1.16 28.97 8.03
N TRP A 263 2.22 28.31 8.49
CA TRP A 263 2.49 28.07 9.91
C TRP A 263 3.21 29.25 10.59
N SER A 264 4.17 29.88 9.91
CA SER A 264 4.99 30.95 10.47
C SER A 264 4.51 32.37 10.09
N GLY A 265 3.64 32.49 9.07
CA GLY A 265 3.23 33.76 8.49
C GLY A 265 4.26 34.40 7.57
N ARG A 266 5.35 33.69 7.24
CA ARG A 266 6.44 34.19 6.37
C ARG A 266 6.91 33.07 5.43
N PRO A 267 7.13 33.37 4.14
CA PRO A 267 7.76 32.39 3.25
C PRO A 267 9.20 32.09 3.70
N PRO A 268 9.75 30.92 3.34
CA PRO A 268 11.17 30.63 3.60
C PRO A 268 12.06 31.58 2.80
N GLU A 269 13.29 31.83 3.30
CA GLU A 269 14.26 32.71 2.64
C GLU A 269 14.70 32.23 1.25
N LYS A 270 14.73 30.93 1.09
CA LYS A 270 15.11 30.24 -0.15
C LYS A 270 13.96 29.38 -0.63
N LEU A 271 13.58 29.52 -1.88
CA LEU A 271 12.46 28.81 -2.48
C LEU A 271 12.92 27.62 -3.33
N VAL A 272 12.07 26.63 -3.45
CA VAL A 272 12.25 25.52 -4.39
C VAL A 272 11.94 25.95 -5.83
N PRO A 273 12.41 25.22 -6.87
CA PRO A 273 11.95 25.45 -8.25
C PRO A 273 10.45 25.17 -8.38
N THR A 274 9.83 25.73 -9.41
CA THR A 274 8.44 25.40 -9.79
C THR A 274 8.39 24.76 -11.17
N LEU A 275 7.45 23.84 -11.35
CA LEU A 275 7.26 23.05 -12.57
C LEU A 275 5.82 23.17 -13.07
N GLN A 276 5.67 23.31 -14.37
CA GLN A 276 4.40 23.07 -15.05
C GLN A 276 4.29 21.58 -15.42
N PRO A 277 3.08 21.04 -15.69
CA PRO A 277 2.90 19.69 -16.18
C PRO A 277 3.79 19.40 -17.41
N LEU A 278 4.33 18.19 -17.46
CA LEU A 278 5.13 17.72 -18.59
C LEU A 278 4.25 17.54 -19.83
N LEU A 279 4.75 17.91 -21.00
CA LEU A 279 4.03 17.80 -22.26
C LEU A 279 4.68 16.76 -23.17
N VAL A 280 3.96 15.71 -23.49
CA VAL A 280 4.38 14.69 -24.46
C VAL A 280 4.14 15.22 -25.87
N ALA A 281 5.16 15.16 -26.73
CA ALA A 281 5.02 15.50 -28.13
C ALA A 281 4.41 14.31 -28.91
N GLY A 282 3.12 14.37 -29.16
CA GLY A 282 2.35 13.30 -29.78
C GLY A 282 1.57 12.45 -28.79
N GLU A 283 1.46 11.14 -29.05
CA GLU A 283 0.70 10.21 -28.23
C GLU A 283 1.51 9.70 -27.04
N ALA A 284 0.85 9.46 -25.90
CA ALA A 284 1.42 8.80 -24.73
C ALA A 284 1.38 7.27 -24.84
N GLN A 285 0.60 6.73 -25.78
CA GLN A 285 0.51 5.30 -26.11
C GLN A 285 1.33 5.01 -27.36
N VAL A 286 2.46 4.33 -27.23
CA VAL A 286 3.44 4.16 -28.30
C VAL A 286 3.77 2.70 -28.57
N ALA A 287 4.38 2.41 -29.72
CA ALA A 287 4.90 1.09 -30.04
C ALA A 287 6.16 0.76 -29.19
N PRO A 288 6.48 -0.53 -29.00
CA PRO A 288 7.75 -0.95 -28.43
C PRO A 288 8.95 -0.28 -29.11
N GLY A 289 9.95 0.14 -28.31
CA GLY A 289 11.15 0.81 -28.81
C GLY A 289 10.97 2.20 -29.43
N ALA A 290 9.77 2.77 -29.40
CA ALA A 290 9.47 4.07 -29.99
C ALA A 290 10.20 5.21 -29.28
N PHE A 291 10.46 6.29 -30.03
CA PHE A 291 11.04 7.51 -29.47
C PHE A 291 9.93 8.46 -29.01
N VAL A 292 10.01 8.89 -27.77
CA VAL A 292 9.09 9.87 -27.17
C VAL A 292 9.89 11.13 -26.80
N ARG A 293 9.33 12.29 -27.10
CA ARG A 293 9.87 13.59 -26.66
C ARG A 293 8.92 14.20 -25.65
N VAL A 294 9.49 14.69 -24.56
CA VAL A 294 8.74 15.35 -23.48
C VAL A 294 9.38 16.72 -23.21
N SER A 295 8.57 17.76 -23.17
CA SER A 295 9.02 19.11 -22.82
C SER A 295 8.67 19.45 -21.39
N ALA A 296 9.53 20.25 -20.76
CA ALA A 296 9.40 20.78 -19.42
C ALA A 296 9.48 22.31 -19.39
N SER A 297 8.72 22.91 -18.48
CA SER A 297 8.79 24.34 -18.16
C SER A 297 9.12 24.50 -16.67
N ILE A 298 10.32 25.00 -16.38
CA ILE A 298 10.85 25.15 -15.02
C ILE A 298 11.08 26.64 -14.75
N THR A 299 10.57 27.13 -13.63
CA THR A 299 10.93 28.46 -13.11
C THR A 299 11.78 28.29 -11.86
N ASN A 300 12.93 28.96 -11.80
CA ASN A 300 13.80 28.95 -10.64
C ASN A 300 13.83 30.34 -9.97
N PRO A 301 13.14 30.52 -8.83
CA PRO A 301 13.13 31.81 -8.12
C PRO A 301 14.52 32.30 -7.68
N GLU A 302 15.40 31.35 -7.36
CA GLU A 302 16.76 31.63 -6.86
C GLU A 302 17.76 32.03 -7.96
N GLN A 303 17.41 31.87 -9.24
CA GLN A 303 18.26 32.15 -10.40
C GLN A 303 19.60 31.39 -10.39
N THR A 304 19.73 30.35 -9.59
CA THR A 304 20.89 29.45 -9.54
C THR A 304 20.85 28.43 -10.68
N PRO A 305 21.97 27.81 -11.05
CA PRO A 305 21.95 26.72 -12.03
C PRO A 305 21.06 25.58 -11.55
N LEU A 306 20.26 25.03 -12.48
CA LEU A 306 19.42 23.87 -12.21
C LEU A 306 20.15 22.57 -12.55
N ARG A 307 20.11 21.61 -11.66
CA ARG A 307 20.43 20.20 -11.93
C ARG A 307 19.12 19.44 -12.17
N VAL A 308 19.02 18.74 -13.27
CA VAL A 308 17.84 17.94 -13.59
C VAL A 308 18.20 16.46 -13.73
N ARG A 309 17.26 15.60 -13.38
CA ARG A 309 17.33 14.15 -13.54
C ARG A 309 16.02 13.66 -14.14
N TRP A 310 16.11 12.95 -15.25
CA TRP A 310 14.99 12.30 -15.91
C TRP A 310 15.08 10.80 -15.66
N VAL A 311 13.98 10.20 -15.26
CA VAL A 311 13.93 8.79 -14.86
C VAL A 311 12.68 8.13 -15.42
N LEU A 312 12.86 7.03 -16.15
CA LEU A 312 11.74 6.17 -16.55
C LEU A 312 11.64 4.99 -15.59
N ARG A 313 10.42 4.71 -15.11
CA ARG A 313 10.11 3.54 -14.30
C ARG A 313 8.93 2.78 -14.89
N ARG A 314 8.91 1.46 -14.71
CA ARG A 314 7.71 0.66 -14.98
C ARG A 314 6.70 0.87 -13.86
N GLU A 315 5.43 0.95 -14.19
CA GLU A 315 4.33 0.94 -13.23
C GLU A 315 3.77 -0.48 -13.09
N SER A 316 3.20 -0.78 -11.92
CA SER A 316 2.58 -2.10 -11.67
C SER A 316 1.28 -2.30 -12.44
N GLY A 317 0.62 -1.20 -12.83
CA GLY A 317 -0.73 -1.20 -13.38
C GLY A 317 -1.83 -1.24 -12.31
N ASP A 318 -1.51 -1.61 -11.09
CA ASP A 318 -2.39 -1.49 -9.94
C ASP A 318 -2.06 -0.20 -9.17
N TYR A 319 -3.01 0.71 -9.14
CA TYR A 319 -2.87 2.04 -8.54
C TYR A 319 -3.68 2.19 -7.25
N ASN A 320 -4.44 1.17 -6.85
CA ASN A 320 -5.20 1.18 -5.60
C ASN A 320 -4.43 0.44 -4.51
N THR A 321 -3.65 1.18 -3.75
CA THR A 321 -2.76 0.59 -2.73
C THR A 321 -3.43 0.45 -1.36
N GLY A 322 -4.51 1.16 -1.11
CA GLY A 322 -5.16 1.20 0.20
C GLY A 322 -4.24 1.65 1.35
N GLY A 323 -3.15 2.34 1.03
CA GLY A 323 -2.16 2.76 2.01
C GLY A 323 -1.09 1.70 2.34
N ASP A 324 -1.14 0.51 1.76
CA ASP A 324 -0.18 -0.57 2.02
C ASP A 324 1.20 -0.24 1.44
N TYR A 325 2.24 -0.82 2.06
CA TYR A 325 3.62 -0.63 1.59
C TYR A 325 3.83 -1.25 0.21
N ARG A 326 4.45 -0.46 -0.67
CA ARG A 326 4.97 -0.94 -1.96
C ARG A 326 6.40 -0.47 -2.18
N PRO A 327 7.28 -1.35 -2.69
CA PRO A 327 8.61 -0.94 -3.09
C PRO A 327 8.54 -0.08 -4.36
N MET A 328 9.44 0.88 -4.46
CA MET A 328 9.62 1.66 -5.68
C MET A 328 10.21 0.78 -6.79
N SER A 329 9.57 0.77 -7.97
CA SER A 329 10.11 0.09 -9.14
C SER A 329 11.50 0.63 -9.50
N PRO A 330 12.45 -0.22 -9.92
CA PRO A 330 13.78 0.22 -10.31
C PRO A 330 13.73 1.18 -11.51
N GLU A 331 14.78 1.99 -11.65
CA GLU A 331 14.97 2.84 -12.82
C GLU A 331 15.34 2.01 -14.03
N ILE A 332 14.83 2.39 -15.20
CA ILE A 332 15.23 1.79 -16.46
C ILE A 332 16.37 2.60 -17.03
N GLU A 333 17.57 2.06 -16.93
CA GLU A 333 18.79 2.74 -17.37
C GLU A 333 18.93 2.76 -18.91
N GLY A 334 19.67 3.77 -19.42
CA GLY A 334 20.04 3.88 -20.83
C GLY A 334 18.90 4.28 -21.78
N VAL A 335 17.70 4.54 -21.27
CA VAL A 335 16.54 4.90 -22.10
C VAL A 335 16.39 6.41 -22.32
N VAL A 336 16.90 7.25 -21.42
CA VAL A 336 16.96 8.69 -21.59
C VAL A 336 18.18 9.05 -22.43
N LEU A 337 17.94 9.45 -23.68
CA LEU A 337 19.00 9.72 -24.67
C LEU A 337 19.55 11.14 -24.57
N ASP A 338 18.68 12.10 -24.27
CA ASP A 338 19.00 13.52 -24.09
C ASP A 338 18.00 14.09 -23.09
N GLY A 339 18.52 14.56 -21.95
CA GLY A 339 17.69 15.11 -20.88
C GLY A 339 18.30 16.40 -20.33
N ASN A 340 17.55 17.50 -20.39
CA ASN A 340 17.98 18.81 -19.91
C ASN A 340 16.79 19.59 -19.30
N VAL A 341 17.00 20.84 -18.93
CA VAL A 341 15.98 21.70 -18.28
C VAL A 341 14.77 22.02 -19.16
N ARG A 342 14.82 21.75 -20.46
CA ARG A 342 13.74 22.04 -21.40
C ARG A 342 12.93 20.78 -21.76
N GLY A 343 13.47 19.60 -21.49
CA GLY A 343 12.82 18.34 -21.83
C GLY A 343 13.76 17.17 -21.94
N ALA A 344 13.23 16.05 -22.41
CA ALA A 344 13.97 14.82 -22.65
C ALA A 344 13.51 14.11 -23.91
N SER A 345 14.44 13.38 -24.52
CA SER A 345 14.16 12.39 -25.58
C SER A 345 14.41 10.98 -24.99
N ILE A 346 13.43 10.13 -25.11
CA ILE A 346 13.44 8.80 -24.50
C ILE A 346 13.21 7.74 -25.57
N ARG A 347 13.97 6.66 -25.53
CA ARG A 347 13.63 5.45 -26.25
C ARG A 347 12.83 4.54 -25.30
N MET A 348 11.58 4.32 -25.61
CA MET A 348 10.72 3.46 -24.79
C MET A 348 11.22 2.02 -24.79
N PRO A 349 10.99 1.26 -23.72
CA PRO A 349 11.30 -0.17 -23.67
C PRO A 349 10.62 -0.97 -24.78
N GLU A 350 11.21 -2.10 -25.11
CA GLU A 350 10.61 -3.08 -26.03
C GLU A 350 9.45 -3.86 -25.37
N GLU A 351 9.43 -3.90 -24.05
CA GLU A 351 8.45 -4.62 -23.28
C GLU A 351 7.14 -3.82 -23.15
N PRO A 352 5.98 -4.38 -23.56
CA PRO A 352 4.68 -3.74 -23.36
C PRO A 352 4.34 -3.52 -21.89
N GLY A 353 3.55 -2.49 -21.64
CA GLY A 353 3.04 -2.18 -20.30
C GLY A 353 3.08 -0.69 -19.96
N PRO A 354 2.57 -0.34 -18.75
CA PRO A 354 2.57 1.03 -18.28
C PRO A 354 3.93 1.45 -17.71
N TYR A 355 4.30 2.67 -18.03
CA TYR A 355 5.54 3.33 -17.59
C TYR A 355 5.22 4.75 -17.13
N ARG A 356 6.11 5.33 -16.33
CA ARG A 356 6.04 6.73 -15.95
C ARG A 356 7.41 7.38 -16.05
N LEU A 357 7.44 8.52 -16.74
CA LEU A 357 8.63 9.36 -16.84
C LEU A 357 8.57 10.45 -15.77
N TYR A 358 9.61 10.53 -14.96
CA TYR A 358 9.76 11.52 -13.90
C TYR A 358 10.84 12.54 -14.26
N LEU A 359 10.58 13.78 -13.91
CA LEU A 359 11.55 14.86 -13.86
C LEU A 359 11.76 15.30 -12.42
N TYR A 360 13.00 15.28 -11.96
CA TYR A 360 13.45 15.89 -10.72
C TYR A 360 14.33 17.10 -11.07
N ALA A 361 13.97 18.29 -10.59
CA ALA A 361 14.68 19.52 -10.83
C ALA A 361 15.15 20.15 -9.52
N TYR A 362 16.45 20.35 -9.36
CA TYR A 362 17.08 20.88 -8.14
C TYR A 362 17.71 22.22 -8.41
N ASN A 363 17.46 23.21 -7.54
CA ASN A 363 18.20 24.49 -7.54
C ASN A 363 19.25 24.59 -6.42
N ALA A 364 19.25 23.59 -5.50
CA ALA A 364 20.30 23.29 -4.53
C ALA A 364 20.20 21.81 -4.14
N ALA A 365 21.14 21.28 -3.37
CA ALA A 365 21.12 19.87 -2.95
C ALA A 365 19.89 19.51 -2.09
N ASP A 366 19.37 20.48 -1.34
CA ASP A 366 18.28 20.34 -0.38
C ASP A 366 16.92 20.87 -0.90
N ARG A 367 16.82 21.28 -2.17
CA ARG A 367 15.61 21.91 -2.73
C ARG A 367 15.30 21.41 -4.13
N ALA A 368 14.12 20.84 -4.30
CA ALA A 368 13.71 20.22 -5.55
C ALA A 368 12.26 20.53 -5.93
N ALA A 369 11.94 20.26 -7.19
CA ALA A 369 10.59 20.13 -7.69
C ALA A 369 10.48 18.87 -8.57
N THR A 370 9.28 18.29 -8.64
CA THR A 370 8.99 17.08 -9.42
C THR A 370 7.80 17.25 -10.33
N ALA A 371 7.85 16.60 -11.46
CA ALA A 371 6.72 16.36 -12.35
C ALA A 371 6.88 15.00 -13.01
N ASN A 372 5.77 14.39 -13.42
CA ASN A 372 5.82 13.13 -14.15
C ASN A 372 4.73 13.07 -15.21
N VAL A 373 4.83 12.06 -16.07
CA VAL A 373 3.81 11.77 -17.09
C VAL A 373 3.71 10.26 -17.31
N PRO A 374 2.49 9.70 -17.30
CA PRO A 374 2.27 8.30 -17.63
C PRO A 374 2.44 8.05 -19.14
N LEU A 375 3.06 6.94 -19.49
CA LEU A 375 3.30 6.48 -20.85
C LEU A 375 2.92 4.99 -20.95
N LEU A 376 2.39 4.57 -22.10
CA LEU A 376 2.06 3.17 -22.35
C LEU A 376 2.82 2.64 -23.57
N VAL A 377 3.55 1.56 -23.42
CA VAL A 377 4.04 0.76 -24.54
C VAL A 377 2.94 -0.23 -24.91
N LYS A 378 2.40 -0.10 -26.14
CA LYS A 378 1.31 -0.95 -26.64
C LYS A 378 1.78 -2.39 -26.83
N GLY A 379 0.92 -3.35 -26.53
CA GLY A 379 1.16 -4.78 -26.74
C GLY A 379 0.63 -5.61 -25.59
N GLU A 380 0.73 -6.91 -25.72
CA GLU A 380 0.38 -7.82 -24.63
C GLU A 380 1.48 -7.87 -23.59
N VAL A 381 1.15 -7.59 -22.35
CA VAL A 381 2.06 -7.76 -21.22
C VAL A 381 2.21 -9.26 -20.96
N ARG A 382 3.45 -9.78 -21.03
CA ARG A 382 3.76 -11.18 -20.74
C ARG A 382 4.69 -11.28 -19.55
N MET A 383 4.47 -12.29 -18.72
CA MET A 383 5.36 -12.54 -17.58
C MET A 383 6.69 -13.15 -18.05
N HIS A 384 7.78 -12.73 -17.41
CA HIS A 384 9.11 -13.30 -17.65
C HIS A 384 9.22 -14.70 -17.05
N MET A 385 9.97 -15.59 -17.71
CA MET A 385 10.24 -16.92 -17.22
C MET A 385 11.67 -17.00 -16.64
N PRO A 386 11.89 -17.66 -15.49
CA PRO A 386 10.87 -18.38 -14.69
C PRO A 386 9.90 -17.42 -13.97
N PHE A 387 8.63 -17.80 -13.87
CA PHE A 387 7.62 -17.07 -13.12
C PHE A 387 7.19 -17.92 -11.91
N THR A 388 7.48 -17.43 -10.72
CA THR A 388 7.39 -18.21 -9.48
C THR A 388 5.99 -18.15 -8.89
N VAL A 389 5.46 -19.31 -8.50
CA VAL A 389 4.21 -19.48 -7.75
C VAL A 389 4.50 -19.67 -6.26
N TYR A 390 5.58 -20.42 -5.95
CA TYR A 390 6.06 -20.64 -4.59
C TYR A 390 7.57 -20.93 -4.59
N GLU A 391 8.29 -20.32 -3.65
CA GLU A 391 9.72 -20.55 -3.45
C GLU A 391 10.05 -20.82 -1.97
N ASP A 392 9.88 -19.87 -1.05
CA ASP A 392 10.24 -19.98 0.38
C ASP A 392 9.16 -19.38 1.32
N GLY A 393 7.93 -19.26 0.83
CA GLY A 393 6.76 -18.72 1.53
C GLY A 393 5.72 -18.16 0.55
N PHE A 394 4.59 -17.69 1.07
CA PHE A 394 3.53 -17.08 0.24
C PHE A 394 3.64 -15.55 0.13
N GLU A 395 4.48 -14.92 0.94
CA GLU A 395 4.63 -13.47 0.95
C GLU A 395 5.21 -12.95 -0.37
N GLY A 396 4.53 -11.99 -0.98
CA GLY A 396 4.96 -11.38 -2.24
C GLY A 396 4.82 -12.28 -3.48
N MET A 397 4.20 -13.45 -3.34
CA MET A 397 3.92 -14.32 -4.48
C MET A 397 2.72 -13.82 -5.29
N PRO A 398 2.72 -14.04 -6.62
CA PRO A 398 1.66 -13.54 -7.51
C PRO A 398 0.29 -14.18 -7.23
N TRP A 399 0.25 -15.38 -6.72
CA TRP A 399 -0.94 -16.09 -6.33
C TRP A 399 -0.85 -16.57 -4.89
N VAL A 400 -2.01 -16.71 -4.24
CA VAL A 400 -2.11 -17.26 -2.89
C VAL A 400 -3.06 -18.45 -2.85
N PRO A 401 -2.85 -19.41 -1.93
CA PRO A 401 -3.76 -20.54 -1.73
C PRO A 401 -5.08 -20.02 -1.12
N SER A 402 -6.10 -19.87 -1.95
CA SER A 402 -7.35 -19.19 -1.59
C SER A 402 -8.62 -19.89 -2.09
N GLY A 403 -8.53 -20.68 -3.15
CA GLY A 403 -9.66 -21.43 -3.70
C GLY A 403 -9.79 -22.82 -3.06
N TRP A 404 -10.62 -22.96 -2.03
CA TRP A 404 -10.79 -24.20 -1.25
C TRP A 404 -11.86 -25.11 -1.85
N MET A 405 -11.56 -26.43 -1.93
CA MET A 405 -12.40 -27.41 -2.60
C MET A 405 -12.49 -28.74 -1.81
N GLY A 406 -13.61 -29.45 -1.98
CA GLY A 406 -13.84 -30.74 -1.32
C GLY A 406 -13.95 -30.59 0.20
N ALA A 407 -13.46 -31.56 0.95
CA ALA A 407 -13.51 -31.59 2.42
C ALA A 407 -12.39 -30.71 3.04
N HIS A 408 -12.37 -29.43 2.67
CA HIS A 408 -11.29 -28.50 2.98
C HIS A 408 -11.19 -28.14 4.48
N GLU A 409 -12.26 -28.29 5.25
CA GLU A 409 -12.29 -28.13 6.70
C GLU A 409 -11.34 -29.10 7.43
N PHE A 410 -10.91 -30.17 6.75
CA PHE A 410 -9.93 -31.13 7.27
C PHE A 410 -8.51 -30.93 6.68
N LEU A 411 -8.27 -29.85 5.92
CA LEU A 411 -6.99 -29.54 5.31
C LEU A 411 -6.27 -28.41 6.05
N THR A 412 -5.01 -28.65 6.40
CA THR A 412 -4.10 -27.61 6.88
C THR A 412 -3.02 -27.40 5.83
N VAL A 413 -2.77 -26.14 5.48
CA VAL A 413 -1.69 -25.72 4.56
C VAL A 413 -0.72 -24.80 5.33
N ASP A 414 0.53 -25.24 5.44
CA ASP A 414 1.62 -24.50 6.06
C ASP A 414 2.66 -24.16 4.98
N GLY A 415 2.76 -22.90 4.59
CA GLY A 415 3.70 -22.42 3.58
C GLY A 415 5.09 -22.09 4.12
N LYS A 416 5.34 -22.29 5.41
CA LYS A 416 6.64 -22.05 6.06
C LYS A 416 7.14 -23.28 6.83
N SER A 417 6.79 -24.48 6.36
CA SER A 417 7.25 -25.73 6.98
C SER A 417 8.75 -25.93 6.77
N THR A 418 9.45 -26.22 7.87
CA THR A 418 10.87 -26.56 7.88
C THR A 418 11.13 -28.07 7.74
N ASP A 419 10.12 -28.85 7.43
CA ASP A 419 10.20 -30.31 7.32
C ASP A 419 10.98 -30.74 6.05
N ASN A 420 12.30 -30.64 6.08
CA ASN A 420 13.21 -31.04 4.99
C ASN A 420 12.81 -30.40 3.64
N PRO A 421 12.90 -29.07 3.46
CA PRO A 421 12.61 -28.39 2.19
C PRO A 421 13.56 -28.86 1.07
N HIS A 422 13.10 -28.74 -0.18
CA HIS A 422 13.93 -29.06 -1.36
C HIS A 422 14.93 -27.93 -1.64
N GLU A 423 14.46 -26.69 -1.65
CA GLU A 423 15.27 -25.47 -1.78
C GLU A 423 14.95 -24.52 -0.62
N GLY A 424 15.83 -23.55 -0.35
CA GLY A 424 15.61 -22.52 0.67
C GLY A 424 15.50 -23.03 2.10
N LYS A 425 14.63 -22.42 2.87
CA LYS A 425 14.41 -22.72 4.30
C LYS A 425 13.07 -23.39 4.57
N HIS A 426 12.11 -23.23 3.68
CA HIS A 426 10.75 -23.67 3.87
C HIS A 426 10.19 -24.39 2.64
N CYS A 427 9.19 -25.25 2.87
CA CYS A 427 8.36 -25.87 1.85
C CYS A 427 6.88 -25.78 2.24
N ILE A 428 5.98 -26.01 1.31
CA ILE A 428 4.55 -26.16 1.60
C ILE A 428 4.33 -27.55 2.20
N LYS A 429 3.73 -27.60 3.39
CA LYS A 429 3.23 -28.84 4.01
C LYS A 429 1.71 -28.82 4.00
N MET A 430 1.11 -29.79 3.36
CA MET A 430 -0.34 -29.97 3.31
C MET A 430 -0.72 -31.24 4.07
N ARG A 431 -1.57 -31.11 5.10
CA ARG A 431 -2.05 -32.24 5.90
C ARG A 431 -3.56 -32.34 5.83
N TYR A 432 -4.04 -33.42 5.26
CA TYR A 432 -5.45 -33.75 5.19
C TYR A 432 -5.78 -34.85 6.21
N THR A 433 -6.75 -34.57 7.09
CA THR A 433 -7.17 -35.47 8.18
C THR A 433 -8.53 -36.09 7.95
N GLY A 434 -9.22 -35.76 6.86
CA GLY A 434 -10.49 -36.37 6.48
C GLY A 434 -10.33 -37.87 6.16
N MET A 435 -11.33 -38.69 6.53
CA MET A 435 -11.34 -40.12 6.29
C MET A 435 -11.96 -40.44 4.91
N GLY A 436 -11.09 -40.70 3.92
CA GLY A 436 -11.54 -40.93 2.54
C GLY A 436 -11.83 -39.63 1.80
N GLY A 437 -12.56 -39.70 0.67
CA GLY A 437 -12.88 -38.52 -0.15
C GLY A 437 -11.66 -37.85 -0.79
N TRP A 438 -11.75 -36.56 -0.95
CA TRP A 438 -10.68 -35.74 -1.53
C TRP A 438 -10.77 -34.31 -1.01
N VAL A 439 -9.66 -33.58 -1.13
CA VAL A 439 -9.54 -32.15 -0.81
C VAL A 439 -8.66 -31.48 -1.85
N GLY A 440 -8.89 -30.21 -2.10
CA GLY A 440 -8.03 -29.42 -2.99
C GLY A 440 -7.93 -27.97 -2.59
N VAL A 441 -6.91 -27.33 -3.10
CA VAL A 441 -6.73 -25.88 -3.01
C VAL A 441 -6.16 -25.34 -4.32
N ALA A 442 -6.65 -24.19 -4.71
CA ALA A 442 -6.21 -23.43 -5.87
C ALA A 442 -5.52 -22.13 -5.44
N TRP A 443 -4.42 -21.80 -6.10
CA TRP A 443 -3.73 -20.52 -5.99
C TRP A 443 -4.33 -19.57 -7.00
N GLN A 444 -5.02 -18.54 -6.53
CA GLN A 444 -5.82 -17.63 -7.37
C GLN A 444 -5.35 -16.18 -7.25
N ASP A 445 -5.54 -15.43 -8.35
CA ASP A 445 -5.39 -13.98 -8.44
C ASP A 445 -6.59 -13.41 -9.23
N PRO A 446 -7.39 -12.50 -8.63
CA PRO A 446 -7.41 -12.16 -7.20
C PRO A 446 -7.68 -13.34 -6.28
N ALA A 447 -7.29 -13.22 -5.01
CA ALA A 447 -7.47 -14.28 -4.02
C ALA A 447 -8.96 -14.68 -3.87
N ASN A 448 -9.23 -15.98 -3.80
CA ASN A 448 -10.58 -16.56 -3.73
C ASN A 448 -11.51 -16.11 -4.87
N ASN A 449 -10.94 -15.83 -6.02
CA ASN A 449 -11.69 -15.41 -7.22
C ASN A 449 -12.12 -16.63 -8.04
N TRP A 450 -13.38 -16.95 -7.96
CA TRP A 450 -13.99 -18.05 -8.72
C TRP A 450 -14.49 -17.60 -10.11
N GLY A 451 -13.80 -16.65 -10.74
CA GLY A 451 -14.15 -16.09 -12.04
C GLY A 451 -15.17 -14.96 -11.98
N GLU A 452 -15.33 -14.34 -10.82
CA GLU A 452 -16.23 -13.19 -10.61
C GLU A 452 -15.57 -11.86 -10.95
N GLN A 453 -14.24 -11.78 -10.85
CA GLN A 453 -13.45 -10.59 -11.10
C GLN A 453 -12.37 -10.86 -12.16
N ASP A 454 -11.98 -9.84 -12.91
CA ASP A 454 -10.81 -9.92 -13.78
C ASP A 454 -9.52 -9.99 -12.96
N GLY A 455 -8.46 -10.55 -13.56
CA GLY A 455 -7.17 -10.74 -12.92
C GLY A 455 -6.31 -11.79 -13.61
N GLY A 456 -5.32 -12.31 -12.88
CA GLY A 456 -4.40 -13.33 -13.38
C GLY A 456 -3.27 -12.76 -14.24
N TYR A 457 -2.52 -13.66 -14.86
CA TYR A 457 -1.28 -13.32 -15.54
C TYR A 457 -1.21 -13.90 -16.94
N ASN A 458 -0.59 -13.15 -17.86
CA ASN A 458 -0.22 -13.65 -19.18
C ASN A 458 1.12 -14.38 -19.10
N LEU A 459 1.04 -15.70 -19.15
CA LEU A 459 2.18 -16.62 -19.06
C LEU A 459 2.61 -17.16 -20.43
N SER A 460 2.15 -16.53 -21.51
CA SER A 460 2.51 -16.92 -22.89
C SER A 460 4.03 -16.98 -23.04
N GLY A 461 4.53 -18.14 -23.47
CA GLY A 461 5.96 -18.41 -23.57
C GLY A 461 6.46 -19.39 -22.52
N ALA A 462 5.71 -19.69 -21.45
CA ALA A 462 6.00 -20.84 -20.61
C ALA A 462 5.80 -22.14 -21.38
N THR A 463 6.71 -23.09 -21.18
CA THR A 463 6.61 -24.41 -21.80
C THR A 463 6.21 -25.50 -20.81
N HIS A 464 6.42 -25.25 -19.52
CA HIS A 464 6.06 -26.18 -18.45
C HIS A 464 5.72 -25.42 -17.16
N LEU A 465 4.80 -25.97 -16.37
CA LEU A 465 4.75 -25.74 -14.92
C LEU A 465 5.60 -26.81 -14.25
N GLU A 466 6.61 -26.42 -13.50
CA GLU A 466 7.56 -27.29 -12.80
C GLU A 466 7.39 -27.15 -11.29
N LEU A 467 7.47 -28.26 -10.56
CA LEU A 467 7.49 -28.27 -9.11
C LEU A 467 8.21 -29.51 -8.57
N TRP A 468 8.56 -29.44 -7.31
CA TRP A 468 9.02 -30.59 -6.54
C TRP A 468 7.95 -31.02 -5.56
N ALA A 469 7.75 -32.33 -5.43
CA ALA A 469 6.78 -32.89 -4.50
C ALA A 469 7.29 -34.20 -3.89
N ARG A 470 6.87 -34.45 -2.63
CA ARG A 470 7.05 -35.72 -1.93
C ARG A 470 5.88 -36.02 -1.00
N GLY A 471 5.64 -37.26 -0.76
CA GLY A 471 4.74 -37.74 0.28
C GLY A 471 5.48 -37.99 1.60
N LYS A 472 4.75 -38.15 2.67
CA LYS A 472 5.32 -38.58 3.96
C LYS A 472 5.67 -40.07 3.96
N TYR A 473 4.88 -40.93 3.27
CA TYR A 473 4.96 -42.38 3.33
C TYR A 473 5.07 -43.07 1.96
N ALA A 474 5.43 -42.38 0.91
CA ALA A 474 5.63 -42.93 -0.44
C ALA A 474 4.38 -43.61 -1.06
N SER A 475 3.20 -43.11 -0.79
CA SER A 475 1.94 -43.71 -1.31
C SER A 475 0.79 -42.71 -1.37
N GLU A 476 1.08 -41.45 -1.06
CA GLU A 476 0.14 -40.36 -1.16
C GLU A 476 -0.20 -40.11 -2.62
N ARG A 477 -1.48 -39.79 -2.89
CA ARG A 477 -1.96 -39.52 -4.23
C ARG A 477 -2.40 -38.09 -4.35
N ILE A 478 -1.84 -37.40 -5.35
CA ILE A 478 -2.22 -36.03 -5.69
C ILE A 478 -2.56 -35.91 -7.18
N SER A 479 -3.26 -34.84 -7.53
CA SER A 479 -3.27 -34.32 -8.89
C SER A 479 -2.90 -32.85 -8.82
N ILE A 480 -2.19 -32.37 -9.84
CA ILE A 480 -1.71 -30.99 -9.95
C ILE A 480 -2.15 -30.38 -11.27
N GLY A 481 -2.34 -29.09 -11.31
CA GLY A 481 -2.79 -28.40 -12.51
C GLY A 481 -2.56 -26.91 -12.52
N VAL A 482 -2.90 -26.30 -13.64
CA VAL A 482 -2.99 -24.87 -13.89
C VAL A 482 -4.28 -24.60 -14.66
N GLY A 483 -4.92 -23.47 -14.40
CA GLY A 483 -6.22 -23.15 -14.96
C GLY A 483 -7.34 -24.04 -14.36
N LEU A 484 -8.34 -23.43 -13.77
CA LEU A 484 -9.47 -24.14 -13.17
C LEU A 484 -10.80 -23.57 -13.66
N LEU A 485 -10.85 -22.26 -13.86
CA LEU A 485 -12.06 -21.52 -14.21
C LEU A 485 -12.42 -21.77 -15.67
N GLY A 486 -13.62 -22.27 -15.90
CA GLY A 486 -14.14 -22.58 -17.25
C GLY A 486 -14.93 -21.45 -17.87
N GLU A 487 -15.37 -21.65 -19.13
CA GLU A 487 -16.15 -20.69 -19.91
C GLU A 487 -17.51 -20.31 -19.28
N GLU A 488 -17.96 -21.06 -18.29
CA GLU A 488 -19.17 -20.78 -17.50
C GLU A 488 -19.02 -19.60 -16.55
N THR A 489 -17.79 -19.16 -16.28
CA THR A 489 -17.51 -18.02 -15.39
C THR A 489 -17.40 -16.71 -16.19
N THR A 490 -17.57 -15.57 -15.53
CA THR A 490 -17.46 -14.25 -16.17
C THR A 490 -16.03 -13.98 -16.67
N TYR A 491 -15.05 -14.43 -15.90
CA TYR A 491 -13.62 -14.27 -16.22
C TYR A 491 -12.91 -15.62 -16.16
N PRO A 492 -12.99 -16.45 -17.20
CA PRO A 492 -12.36 -17.78 -17.24
C PRO A 492 -10.83 -17.70 -17.32
N ASP A 493 -10.17 -18.80 -16.95
CA ASP A 493 -8.79 -19.05 -17.38
C ASP A 493 -8.75 -19.30 -18.90
N SER A 494 -7.76 -18.72 -19.61
CA SER A 494 -7.63 -18.90 -21.06
C SER A 494 -7.30 -20.33 -21.47
N GLY A 495 -6.72 -21.10 -20.57
CA GLY A 495 -6.41 -22.50 -20.79
C GLY A 495 -6.20 -23.26 -19.50
N LYS A 496 -6.16 -24.59 -19.61
CA LYS A 496 -5.97 -25.48 -18.46
C LYS A 496 -5.13 -26.69 -18.82
N ALA A 497 -4.33 -27.14 -17.87
CA ALA A 497 -3.57 -28.38 -17.99
C ALA A 497 -3.47 -29.05 -16.60
N LYS A 498 -3.45 -30.40 -16.58
CA LYS A 498 -3.33 -31.14 -15.33
C LYS A 498 -2.53 -32.44 -15.49
N LEU A 499 -1.99 -32.88 -14.39
CA LEU A 499 -1.37 -34.18 -14.24
C LEU A 499 -2.07 -34.91 -13.08
N GLU A 500 -2.77 -35.98 -13.40
CA GLU A 500 -3.65 -36.67 -12.47
C GLU A 500 -3.05 -37.96 -11.90
N GLY A 501 -3.48 -38.32 -10.70
CA GLY A 501 -3.22 -39.63 -10.11
C GLY A 501 -1.74 -39.90 -9.78
N ILE A 502 -0.97 -38.87 -9.55
CA ILE A 502 0.43 -38.97 -9.15
C ILE A 502 0.52 -39.72 -7.82
N VAL A 503 1.31 -40.79 -7.79
CA VAL A 503 1.69 -41.48 -6.56
C VAL A 503 3.03 -40.93 -6.11
N LEU A 504 3.06 -40.25 -4.99
CA LEU A 504 4.27 -39.62 -4.48
C LEU A 504 5.24 -40.63 -3.86
N ASN A 505 6.53 -40.37 -4.03
CA ASN A 505 7.57 -40.98 -3.25
C ASN A 505 7.79 -40.22 -1.93
N ASN A 506 8.50 -40.79 -0.95
CA ASN A 506 8.90 -40.10 0.28
C ASN A 506 10.15 -39.21 0.10
N GLU A 507 10.78 -39.25 -1.06
CA GLU A 507 11.86 -38.35 -1.46
C GLU A 507 11.38 -37.33 -2.47
N TRP A 508 12.02 -36.17 -2.52
CA TRP A 508 11.69 -35.12 -3.45
C TRP A 508 11.85 -35.58 -4.89
N GLN A 509 10.79 -35.44 -5.68
CA GLN A 509 10.76 -35.72 -7.10
C GLN A 509 10.23 -34.52 -7.86
N ARG A 510 10.83 -34.26 -9.01
CA ARG A 510 10.40 -33.18 -9.90
C ARG A 510 9.26 -33.65 -10.80
N TYR A 511 8.21 -32.82 -10.85
CA TYR A 511 7.07 -33.01 -11.74
C TYR A 511 6.96 -31.84 -12.70
N ARG A 512 6.53 -32.10 -13.92
CA ARG A 512 6.36 -31.13 -14.98
C ARG A 512 5.04 -31.33 -15.70
N ILE A 513 4.27 -30.27 -15.84
CA ILE A 513 3.07 -30.23 -16.68
C ILE A 513 3.46 -29.54 -17.99
N PRO A 514 3.35 -30.20 -19.17
CA PRO A 514 3.63 -29.54 -20.45
C PRO A 514 2.53 -28.53 -20.78
N LEU A 515 2.92 -27.35 -21.27
CA LEU A 515 2.05 -26.22 -21.53
C LEU A 515 2.18 -25.65 -22.95
N ARG A 516 2.98 -26.24 -23.83
CA ARG A 516 3.30 -25.68 -25.17
C ARG A 516 2.08 -25.40 -26.03
N ASP A 517 1.04 -26.25 -25.92
CA ASP A 517 -0.17 -26.20 -26.73
C ASP A 517 -1.38 -25.61 -25.98
N ILE A 518 -1.11 -24.94 -24.85
CA ILE A 518 -2.12 -24.34 -24.00
C ILE A 518 -2.10 -22.82 -24.17
N ASP A 519 -3.27 -22.22 -24.30
CA ASP A 519 -3.40 -20.77 -24.25
C ASP A 519 -3.17 -20.31 -22.78
N LEU A 520 -2.13 -19.53 -22.57
CA LEU A 520 -1.72 -19.01 -21.28
C LEU A 520 -1.83 -17.49 -21.21
N SER A 521 -2.62 -16.89 -22.09
CA SER A 521 -2.72 -15.42 -22.20
C SER A 521 -3.41 -14.77 -20.99
N SER A 522 -4.23 -15.51 -20.24
CA SER A 522 -4.93 -15.01 -19.05
C SER A 522 -5.18 -16.16 -18.04
N ILE A 523 -4.25 -16.36 -17.13
CA ILE A 523 -4.30 -17.42 -16.11
C ILE A 523 -4.54 -16.81 -14.74
N LYS A 524 -5.72 -17.02 -14.19
CA LYS A 524 -6.16 -16.58 -12.86
C LYS A 524 -5.86 -17.64 -11.80
N THR A 525 -5.93 -18.90 -12.20
CA THR A 525 -5.59 -20.04 -11.35
C THR A 525 -4.20 -20.56 -11.72
N GLY A 526 -3.16 -20.03 -11.06
CA GLY A 526 -1.76 -20.34 -11.39
C GLY A 526 -1.32 -21.72 -10.98
N PHE A 527 -1.92 -22.29 -9.94
CA PHE A 527 -1.64 -23.64 -9.48
C PHE A 527 -2.85 -24.25 -8.77
N VAL A 528 -3.05 -25.52 -8.97
CA VAL A 528 -4.08 -26.32 -8.29
C VAL A 528 -3.46 -27.62 -7.83
N VAL A 529 -3.78 -28.03 -6.61
CA VAL A 529 -3.45 -29.35 -6.11
C VAL A 529 -4.67 -29.99 -5.45
N THR A 530 -4.90 -31.28 -5.74
CA THR A 530 -5.89 -32.09 -5.03
C THR A 530 -5.21 -33.30 -4.40
N ILE A 531 -5.68 -33.68 -3.22
CA ILE A 531 -5.18 -34.81 -2.43
C ILE A 531 -6.30 -35.84 -2.29
N SER A 532 -6.04 -37.09 -2.64
CA SER A 532 -6.95 -38.19 -2.40
C SER A 532 -6.85 -38.65 -0.95
N GLY A 533 -7.99 -38.68 -0.27
CA GLY A 533 -8.08 -39.13 1.12
C GLY A 533 -7.90 -40.65 1.27
N ARG A 534 -7.56 -41.05 2.49
CA ARG A 534 -7.43 -42.45 2.94
C ARG A 534 -8.17 -42.66 4.25
N GLN A 535 -8.09 -43.88 4.81
CA GLN A 535 -8.56 -44.16 6.17
C GLN A 535 -7.66 -43.58 7.26
N THR A 536 -6.51 -42.99 6.87
CA THR A 536 -5.54 -42.32 7.76
C THR A 536 -5.21 -40.96 7.21
N SER A 537 -4.65 -40.07 8.03
CA SER A 537 -4.21 -38.76 7.57
C SER A 537 -3.19 -38.85 6.44
N VAL A 538 -3.31 -37.95 5.47
CA VAL A 538 -2.42 -37.81 4.32
C VAL A 538 -1.58 -36.55 4.52
N THR A 539 -0.25 -36.63 4.32
CA THR A 539 0.62 -35.46 4.36
C THR A 539 1.48 -35.44 3.10
N VAL A 540 1.43 -34.33 2.39
CA VAL A 540 2.23 -34.07 1.19
C VAL A 540 3.03 -32.81 1.36
N TYR A 541 4.16 -32.72 0.65
CA TYR A 541 5.03 -31.57 0.64
C TYR A 541 5.26 -31.14 -0.80
N LEU A 542 5.21 -29.81 -1.02
CA LEU A 542 5.46 -29.18 -2.33
C LEU A 542 6.52 -28.10 -2.16
N ASP A 543 7.30 -27.86 -3.21
CA ASP A 543 8.37 -26.87 -3.19
C ASP A 543 8.72 -26.39 -4.60
N SER A 544 9.31 -25.19 -4.71
CA SER A 544 9.87 -24.62 -5.95
C SER A 544 8.88 -24.71 -7.12
N ILE A 545 7.67 -24.16 -6.92
CA ILE A 545 6.61 -24.18 -7.94
C ILE A 545 6.79 -23.00 -8.86
N ARG A 546 7.04 -23.24 -10.17
CA ARG A 546 7.32 -22.17 -11.12
C ARG A 546 6.95 -22.52 -12.57
N PHE A 547 6.52 -21.53 -13.31
CA PHE A 547 6.43 -21.63 -14.77
C PHE A 547 7.82 -21.42 -15.37
N VAL A 548 8.18 -22.27 -16.33
CA VAL A 548 9.51 -22.26 -16.94
C VAL A 548 9.45 -22.35 -18.46
N ARG A 549 10.46 -21.78 -19.12
CA ARG A 549 10.71 -21.96 -20.54
C ARG A 549 11.91 -22.91 -20.69
N ILE A 550 11.64 -24.12 -21.14
CA ILE A 550 12.69 -25.11 -21.43
C ILE A 550 12.87 -25.13 -22.94
N GLU A 551 14.06 -24.76 -23.42
CA GLU A 551 14.45 -24.93 -24.81
C GLU A 551 14.54 -26.42 -25.10
N SER A 552 14.03 -26.83 -26.27
CA SER A 552 13.99 -28.23 -26.72
C SER A 552 15.36 -28.71 -27.16
#